data_364fb06d88575e35200918e76b3fe095
#
_entry.id   364fb06d88575e35200918e76b3fe095
#
_cell.length_a   1.000
_cell.length_b   1.000
_cell.length_c   1.000
_cell.angle_alpha   90.00
_cell.angle_beta   90.00
_cell.angle_gamma   90.00
#
_symmetry.space_group_name_H-M   'P 1'
#
loop_
_entity.id
_entity.type
_entity.pdbx_description
1 polymer ?
#
loop_
_entity_poly.entity_id
_entity_poly.type
_entity_poly.pdbx_seq_one_letter_code
_entity_poly.pdbx_strand_id
1 'polypeptide(L)'
;MEKGIAIRVEHVSKMYKLYDKPSDRLKESLGLTRKKCYREHYALTDVNFEVPKGETIGIIGTNGAGKSTILKIITGVLNPTSGEVIVDGRISALLELGAGFNMEYTGVENVYLQGTMIGFSEEEIDARLQDILDFADIGDFVNQPVKTYSSGMFVRLAFAVAINIDPEILIVDEALSVGDVFFQAK
;
A
#
# COMPACT_ATOMS: atom_id res chain seq x y z
N MET A 1 17.88 16.75 -19.94
CA MET A 1 17.64 16.94 -18.49
C MET A 1 17.67 15.55 -17.87
N GLU A 2 18.53 15.31 -16.88
CA GLU A 2 18.47 14.07 -16.11
C GLU A 2 17.12 14.02 -15.40
N LYS A 3 16.35 12.96 -15.64
CA LYS A 3 15.11 12.70 -14.89
C LYS A 3 15.50 12.39 -13.46
N GLY A 4 14.94 13.12 -12.48
CA GLY A 4 15.10 12.78 -11.06
C GLY A 4 14.64 11.35 -10.77
N ILE A 5 15.17 10.75 -9.71
CA ILE A 5 14.77 9.41 -9.25
C ILE A 5 13.58 9.55 -8.32
N ALA A 6 12.48 8.83 -8.61
CA ALA A 6 11.30 8.78 -7.76
C ALA A 6 11.45 7.74 -6.64
N ILE A 7 12.01 6.58 -6.95
CA ILE A 7 12.25 5.51 -5.96
C ILE A 7 13.65 4.96 -6.17
N ARG A 8 14.41 4.82 -5.08
CA ARG A 8 15.70 4.15 -5.07
C ARG A 8 15.71 3.07 -4.01
N VAL A 9 16.06 1.86 -4.41
CA VAL A 9 16.17 0.67 -3.56
C VAL A 9 17.62 0.25 -3.53
N GLU A 10 18.25 0.28 -2.35
CA GLU A 10 19.69 0.01 -2.17
C GLU A 10 19.90 -1.14 -1.18
N HIS A 11 20.49 -2.23 -1.67
CA HIS A 11 20.89 -3.40 -0.89
C HIS A 11 19.79 -3.98 0.02
N VAL A 12 18.51 -3.88 -0.44
CA VAL A 12 17.36 -4.29 0.36
C VAL A 12 17.28 -5.81 0.48
N SER A 13 17.30 -6.28 1.72
CA SER A 13 17.01 -7.68 2.05
C SER A 13 15.90 -7.75 3.08
N LYS A 14 15.09 -8.81 3.00
CA LYS A 14 14.04 -9.10 3.99
C LYS A 14 14.08 -10.54 4.41
N MET A 15 14.37 -10.77 5.67
CA MET A 15 14.42 -12.06 6.31
C MET A 15 13.27 -12.22 7.31
N TYR A 16 12.61 -13.35 7.25
CA TYR A 16 11.59 -13.76 8.22
C TYR A 16 12.12 -14.92 9.07
N LYS A 17 11.85 -14.84 10.38
CA LYS A 17 12.10 -15.94 11.32
C LYS A 17 10.90 -16.90 11.30
N LEU A 18 11.10 -18.10 10.81
CA LEU A 18 10.07 -19.16 10.80
C LEU A 18 10.28 -20.08 12.01
N TYR A 19 9.33 -20.06 12.93
CA TYR A 19 9.34 -20.90 14.12
C TYR A 19 8.49 -22.14 13.89
N ASP A 20 9.02 -23.33 14.20
CA ASP A 20 8.28 -24.57 14.08
C ASP A 20 7.18 -24.71 15.16
N LYS A 21 7.37 -24.04 16.32
CA LYS A 21 6.40 -24.02 17.43
C LYS A 21 6.23 -22.60 17.98
N PRO A 22 5.01 -22.18 18.33
CA PRO A 22 4.76 -20.87 18.96
C PRO A 22 5.57 -20.67 20.27
N SER A 23 5.80 -21.74 21.03
CA SER A 23 6.61 -21.74 22.26
C SER A 23 8.07 -21.32 22.02
N ASP A 24 8.62 -21.59 20.83
CA ASP A 24 10.02 -21.28 20.52
C ASP A 24 10.21 -19.78 20.31
N ARG A 25 9.21 -19.11 19.74
CA ARG A 25 9.18 -17.63 19.66
C ARG A 25 9.18 -17.00 21.05
N LEU A 26 8.39 -17.56 21.97
CA LEU A 26 8.30 -17.08 23.36
C LEU A 26 9.63 -17.26 24.12
N LYS A 27 10.26 -18.44 23.97
CA LYS A 27 11.56 -18.74 24.59
C LYS A 27 12.66 -17.81 24.11
N GLU A 28 12.69 -17.49 22.82
CA GLU A 28 13.66 -16.55 22.25
C GLU A 28 13.43 -15.13 22.76
N SER A 29 12.17 -14.65 22.76
CA SER A 29 11.85 -13.29 23.23
C SER A 29 12.15 -13.08 24.72
N LEU A 30 12.07 -14.14 25.53
CA LEU A 30 12.40 -14.14 26.97
C LEU A 30 13.89 -14.43 27.25
N GLY A 31 14.69 -14.65 26.22
CA GLY A 31 16.12 -14.99 26.39
C GLY A 31 16.39 -16.34 27.09
N LEU A 32 15.37 -17.22 27.13
CA LEU A 32 15.46 -18.52 27.83
C LEU A 32 16.26 -19.58 27.07
N THR A 33 16.68 -19.29 25.84
CA THR A 33 17.50 -20.20 25.03
C THR A 33 18.63 -19.46 24.34
N ARG A 34 19.82 -20.10 24.33
CA ARG A 34 21.00 -19.63 23.56
C ARG A 34 21.05 -20.23 22.15
N LYS A 35 20.16 -21.18 21.83
CA LYS A 35 20.12 -21.79 20.49
C LYS A 35 19.10 -21.06 19.62
N LYS A 36 19.43 -20.85 18.33
CA LYS A 36 18.47 -20.37 17.34
C LYS A 36 17.35 -21.41 17.21
N CYS A 37 16.11 -21.01 17.54
CA CYS A 37 14.92 -21.87 17.48
C CYS A 37 14.04 -21.56 16.26
N TYR A 38 14.63 -20.96 15.22
CA TYR A 38 13.94 -20.57 13.99
C TYR A 38 14.79 -20.90 12.76
N ARG A 39 14.10 -21.03 11.63
CA ARG A 39 14.73 -21.04 10.30
C ARG A 39 14.64 -19.66 9.69
N GLU A 40 15.72 -19.23 9.05
CA GLU A 40 15.77 -17.97 8.31
C GLU A 40 15.15 -18.21 6.92
N HIS A 41 14.17 -17.39 6.56
CA HIS A 41 13.59 -17.37 5.23
C HIS A 41 13.78 -15.99 4.62
N TYR A 42 14.58 -15.92 3.57
CA TYR A 42 14.83 -14.67 2.85
C TYR A 42 13.79 -14.50 1.75
N ALA A 43 12.89 -13.55 1.95
CA ALA A 43 11.91 -13.16 0.92
C ALA A 43 12.53 -12.23 -0.14
N LEU A 44 13.54 -11.46 0.26
CA LEU A 44 14.35 -10.59 -0.61
C LEU A 44 15.81 -10.70 -0.19
N THR A 45 16.70 -10.69 -1.18
CA THR A 45 18.16 -10.74 -0.95
C THR A 45 18.86 -9.75 -1.87
N ASP A 46 19.47 -8.72 -1.27
CA ASP A 46 20.30 -7.72 -1.94
C ASP A 46 19.65 -7.11 -3.20
N VAL A 47 18.41 -6.65 -3.07
CA VAL A 47 17.65 -6.06 -4.17
C VAL A 47 18.09 -4.62 -4.39
N ASN A 48 18.41 -4.28 -5.66
CA ASN A 48 18.89 -2.98 -6.07
C ASN A 48 18.20 -2.57 -7.35
N PHE A 49 17.53 -1.40 -7.38
CA PHE A 49 17.00 -0.77 -8.58
C PHE A 49 16.60 0.69 -8.33
N GLU A 50 16.43 1.44 -9.42
CA GLU A 50 15.93 2.81 -9.41
C GLU A 50 14.74 2.95 -10.33
N VAL A 51 13.81 3.85 -9.96
CA VAL A 51 12.65 4.23 -10.77
C VAL A 51 12.76 5.72 -11.06
N PRO A 52 13.03 6.12 -12.30
CA PRO A 52 13.02 7.53 -12.70
C PRO A 52 11.62 8.14 -12.63
N LYS A 53 11.53 9.44 -12.34
CA LYS A 53 10.24 10.17 -12.36
C LYS A 53 9.59 10.10 -13.75
N GLY A 54 8.27 9.86 -13.75
CA GLY A 54 7.45 9.75 -14.95
C GLY A 54 7.63 8.44 -15.74
N GLU A 55 8.23 7.42 -15.14
CA GLU A 55 8.33 6.09 -15.74
C GLU A 55 7.43 5.07 -15.04
N THR A 56 6.98 4.08 -15.81
CA THR A 56 6.22 2.94 -15.31
C THR A 56 7.10 1.71 -15.31
N ILE A 57 7.20 1.02 -14.17
CA ILE A 57 7.97 -0.21 -14.00
C ILE A 57 7.04 -1.35 -13.59
N GLY A 58 7.17 -2.50 -14.25
CA GLY A 58 6.50 -3.76 -13.90
C GLY A 58 7.42 -4.70 -13.13
N ILE A 59 6.98 -5.20 -11.96
CA ILE A 59 7.67 -6.24 -11.19
C ILE A 59 7.04 -7.58 -11.52
N ILE A 60 7.77 -8.44 -12.21
CA ILE A 60 7.29 -9.75 -12.69
C ILE A 60 7.99 -10.87 -11.91
N GLY A 61 7.24 -11.93 -11.60
CA GLY A 61 7.77 -13.11 -10.91
C GLY A 61 6.67 -14.07 -10.51
N THR A 62 7.05 -15.29 -10.15
CA THR A 62 6.14 -16.32 -9.64
C THR A 62 5.56 -15.96 -8.28
N ASN A 63 4.50 -16.67 -7.83
CA ASN A 63 3.98 -16.51 -6.48
C ASN A 63 5.07 -16.85 -5.45
N GLY A 64 5.21 -16.01 -4.43
CA GLY A 64 6.27 -16.15 -3.43
C GLY A 64 7.64 -15.54 -3.81
N ALA A 65 7.80 -14.95 -5.01
CA ALA A 65 9.05 -14.33 -5.44
C ALA A 65 9.40 -13.00 -4.71
N GLY A 66 8.57 -12.55 -3.77
CA GLY A 66 8.83 -11.35 -2.99
C GLY A 66 8.23 -10.06 -3.55
N LYS A 67 7.41 -10.11 -4.63
CA LYS A 67 6.80 -8.93 -5.27
C LYS A 67 6.06 -8.03 -4.26
N SER A 68 5.07 -8.57 -3.57
CA SER A 68 4.31 -7.80 -2.55
C SER A 68 5.17 -7.43 -1.34
N THR A 69 6.27 -8.16 -1.07
CA THR A 69 7.20 -7.81 0.00
C THR A 69 7.98 -6.53 -0.33
N ILE A 70 8.52 -6.43 -1.55
CA ILE A 70 9.25 -5.20 -1.94
C ILE A 70 8.30 -4.00 -2.06
N LEU A 71 7.08 -4.18 -2.58
CA LEU A 71 6.07 -3.13 -2.63
C LEU A 71 5.70 -2.62 -1.23
N LYS A 72 5.50 -3.53 -0.25
CA LYS A 72 5.24 -3.15 1.15
C LYS A 72 6.42 -2.43 1.81
N ILE A 73 7.65 -2.70 1.38
CA ILE A 73 8.83 -1.98 1.87
C ILE A 73 8.88 -0.57 1.25
N ILE A 74 8.64 -0.44 -0.05
CA ILE A 74 8.61 0.86 -0.74
C ILE A 74 7.54 1.78 -0.14
N THR A 75 6.36 1.24 0.19
CA THR A 75 5.27 2.01 0.81
C THR A 75 5.46 2.28 2.30
N GLY A 76 6.54 1.82 2.93
CA GLY A 76 6.80 2.01 4.36
C GLY A 76 5.96 1.14 5.30
N VAL A 77 5.07 0.28 4.77
CA VAL A 77 4.27 -0.68 5.57
C VAL A 77 5.15 -1.74 6.24
N LEU A 78 6.28 -2.06 5.61
CA LEU A 78 7.20 -3.09 6.09
C LEU A 78 8.64 -2.59 6.10
N ASN A 79 9.32 -2.70 7.22
CA ASN A 79 10.74 -2.38 7.30
C ASN A 79 11.61 -3.49 6.67
N PRO A 80 12.65 -3.16 5.91
CA PRO A 80 13.65 -4.12 5.45
C PRO A 80 14.45 -4.67 6.64
N THR A 81 15.11 -5.81 6.46
CA THR A 81 16.08 -6.35 7.43
C THR A 81 17.45 -5.68 7.29
N SER A 82 17.82 -5.33 6.06
CA SER A 82 19.00 -4.53 5.72
C SER A 82 18.76 -3.76 4.43
N GLY A 83 19.59 -2.77 4.16
CA GLY A 83 19.44 -1.84 3.05
C GLY A 83 18.42 -0.75 3.34
N GLU A 84 18.19 0.11 2.36
CA GLU A 84 17.27 1.23 2.49
C GLU A 84 16.46 1.47 1.22
N VAL A 85 15.34 2.16 1.38
CA VAL A 85 14.50 2.65 0.28
C VAL A 85 14.33 4.15 0.46
N ILE A 86 14.65 4.89 -0.58
CA ILE A 86 14.49 6.34 -0.65
C ILE A 86 13.37 6.63 -1.64
N VAL A 87 12.38 7.41 -1.22
CA VAL A 87 11.24 7.80 -2.04
C VAL A 87 11.18 9.32 -2.09
N ASP A 88 11.12 9.86 -3.32
CA ASP A 88 10.98 11.28 -3.59
C ASP A 88 9.62 11.57 -4.23
N GLY A 89 8.60 11.72 -3.38
CA GLY A 89 7.21 11.98 -3.74
C GLY A 89 6.19 11.29 -2.83
N ARG A 90 4.92 11.71 -2.98
CA ARG A 90 3.79 11.13 -2.24
C ARG A 90 3.32 9.85 -2.91
N ILE A 91 3.25 8.76 -2.14
CA ILE A 91 2.83 7.44 -2.63
C ILE A 91 1.34 7.23 -2.33
N SER A 92 0.57 6.86 -3.35
CA SER A 92 -0.69 6.14 -3.19
C SER A 92 -0.50 4.68 -3.58
N ALA A 93 -0.98 3.76 -2.75
CA ALA A 93 -0.78 2.33 -2.95
C ALA A 93 -2.09 1.56 -2.97
N LEU A 94 -2.35 0.87 -4.07
CA LEU A 94 -3.47 -0.06 -4.23
C LEU A 94 -3.12 -1.48 -3.75
N LEU A 95 -2.28 -1.59 -2.70
CA LEU A 95 -1.87 -2.88 -2.14
C LEU A 95 -2.97 -3.53 -1.30
N GLU A 96 -3.68 -2.70 -0.56
CA GLU A 96 -4.78 -3.08 0.33
C GLU A 96 -5.84 -1.98 0.25
N LEU A 97 -6.75 -2.07 -0.74
CA LEU A 97 -7.81 -1.09 -0.96
C LEU A 97 -8.61 -0.82 0.32
N GLY A 98 -8.68 0.45 0.71
CA GLY A 98 -9.38 0.88 1.92
C GLY A 98 -8.62 0.58 3.22
N ALA A 99 -7.36 0.17 3.17
CA ALA A 99 -6.50 0.12 4.36
C ALA A 99 -6.44 1.51 4.98
N GLY A 100 -6.78 1.60 6.27
CA GLY A 100 -6.86 2.89 6.98
C GLY A 100 -8.23 3.55 6.95
N PHE A 101 -9.23 3.02 6.24
CA PHE A 101 -10.61 3.50 6.37
C PHE A 101 -11.14 3.25 7.78
N ASN A 102 -11.77 4.25 8.36
CA ASN A 102 -12.53 4.10 9.59
C ASN A 102 -13.98 3.75 9.24
N MET A 103 -14.42 2.57 9.66
CA MET A 103 -15.75 2.05 9.35
C MET A 103 -16.89 2.87 9.96
N GLU A 104 -16.63 3.64 11.03
CA GLU A 104 -17.60 4.50 11.69
C GLU A 104 -17.73 5.88 11.01
N TYR A 105 -16.76 6.26 10.18
CA TYR A 105 -16.75 7.51 9.44
C TYR A 105 -17.56 7.38 8.15
N THR A 106 -18.09 8.49 7.68
CA THR A 106 -18.72 8.61 6.37
C THR A 106 -17.71 8.41 5.24
N GLY A 107 -18.20 8.22 4.02
CA GLY A 107 -17.33 8.17 2.85
C GLY A 107 -16.50 9.43 2.69
N VAL A 108 -17.13 10.60 2.84
CA VAL A 108 -16.44 11.90 2.75
C VAL A 108 -15.35 12.03 3.82
N GLU A 109 -15.66 11.72 5.08
CA GLU A 109 -14.65 11.75 6.16
C GLU A 109 -13.48 10.79 5.90
N ASN A 110 -13.72 9.64 5.29
CA ASN A 110 -12.67 8.71 4.89
C ASN A 110 -11.82 9.24 3.73
N VAL A 111 -12.38 10.02 2.80
CA VAL A 111 -11.59 10.72 1.76
C VAL A 111 -10.57 11.65 2.41
N TYR A 112 -11.00 12.49 3.36
CA TYR A 112 -10.10 13.39 4.10
C TYR A 112 -9.07 12.62 4.93
N LEU A 113 -9.49 11.57 5.64
CA LEU A 113 -8.59 10.73 6.43
C LEU A 113 -7.47 10.15 5.56
N GLN A 114 -7.81 9.54 4.41
CA GLN A 114 -6.84 8.96 3.49
C GLN A 114 -5.94 10.01 2.86
N GLY A 115 -6.52 11.14 2.40
CA GLY A 115 -5.74 12.23 1.82
C GLY A 115 -4.69 12.77 2.80
N THR A 116 -5.10 13.01 4.04
CA THR A 116 -4.20 13.46 5.11
C THR A 116 -3.10 12.42 5.42
N MET A 117 -3.43 11.13 5.45
CA MET A 117 -2.45 10.06 5.67
C MET A 117 -1.39 9.99 4.55
N ILE A 118 -1.75 10.32 3.32
CA ILE A 118 -0.82 10.40 2.17
C ILE A 118 0.01 11.69 2.22
N GLY A 119 -0.41 12.70 3.02
CA GLY A 119 0.28 13.97 3.19
C GLY A 119 -0.28 15.13 2.35
N PHE A 120 -1.56 15.05 1.94
CA PHE A 120 -2.26 16.16 1.30
C PHE A 120 -2.87 17.10 2.36
N SER A 121 -2.91 18.41 2.07
CA SER A 121 -3.64 19.38 2.87
C SER A 121 -5.15 19.29 2.63
N GLU A 122 -5.96 19.86 3.54
CA GLU A 122 -7.41 19.91 3.35
C GLU A 122 -7.79 20.64 2.06
N GLU A 123 -7.10 21.74 1.71
CA GLU A 123 -7.36 22.49 0.47
C GLU A 123 -7.04 21.66 -0.78
N GLU A 124 -5.98 20.85 -0.74
CA GLU A 124 -5.65 19.94 -1.84
C GLU A 124 -6.71 18.84 -2.00
N ILE A 125 -7.27 18.34 -0.88
CA ILE A 125 -8.34 17.34 -0.88
C ILE A 125 -9.65 17.97 -1.36
N ASP A 126 -10.01 19.15 -0.88
CA ASP A 126 -11.21 19.90 -1.30
C ASP A 126 -11.24 20.10 -2.81
N ALA A 127 -10.11 20.47 -3.41
CA ALA A 127 -10.00 20.68 -4.84
C ALA A 127 -10.27 19.43 -5.68
N ARG A 128 -10.17 18.22 -5.09
CA ARG A 128 -10.35 16.93 -5.77
C ARG A 128 -11.57 16.15 -5.28
N LEU A 129 -12.20 16.61 -4.21
CA LEU A 129 -13.28 15.88 -3.55
C LEU A 129 -14.40 15.50 -4.52
N GLN A 130 -14.84 16.45 -5.33
CA GLN A 130 -15.95 16.20 -6.27
C GLN A 130 -15.57 15.15 -7.31
N ASP A 131 -14.35 15.20 -7.86
CA ASP A 131 -13.86 14.23 -8.84
C ASP A 131 -13.76 12.82 -8.22
N ILE A 132 -13.33 12.72 -6.96
CA ILE A 132 -13.29 11.46 -6.20
C ILE A 132 -14.69 10.89 -6.04
N LEU A 133 -15.68 11.72 -5.63
CA LEU A 133 -17.05 11.28 -5.40
C LEU A 133 -17.75 10.89 -6.69
N ASP A 134 -17.56 11.65 -7.76
CA ASP A 134 -18.14 11.38 -9.09
C ASP A 134 -17.54 10.06 -9.66
N PHE A 135 -16.25 9.83 -9.46
CA PHE A 135 -15.61 8.59 -9.88
C PHE A 135 -16.11 7.38 -9.09
N ALA A 136 -16.26 7.52 -7.74
CA ALA A 136 -16.78 6.47 -6.87
C ALA A 136 -18.22 6.07 -7.25
N ASP A 137 -19.05 7.06 -7.67
CA ASP A 137 -20.41 6.86 -8.18
C ASP A 137 -21.25 5.97 -7.24
N ILE A 138 -21.29 6.34 -5.95
CA ILE A 138 -22.07 5.66 -4.90
C ILE A 138 -23.22 6.52 -4.37
N GLY A 139 -23.49 7.66 -5.01
CA GLY A 139 -24.61 8.56 -4.70
C GLY A 139 -24.57 9.06 -3.24
N ASP A 140 -25.76 9.22 -2.65
CA ASP A 140 -25.91 9.79 -1.29
C ASP A 140 -25.28 8.94 -0.18
N PHE A 141 -24.87 7.71 -0.49
CA PHE A 141 -24.15 6.85 0.48
C PHE A 141 -22.83 7.46 0.93
N VAL A 142 -22.25 8.40 0.17
CA VAL A 142 -21.01 9.09 0.59
C VAL A 142 -21.14 9.77 1.96
N ASN A 143 -22.37 10.15 2.34
CA ASN A 143 -22.70 10.79 3.61
C ASN A 143 -23.08 9.78 4.72
N GLN A 144 -23.05 8.49 4.44
CA GLN A 144 -23.33 7.44 5.42
C GLN A 144 -22.04 6.78 5.92
N PRO A 145 -22.05 6.22 7.14
CA PRO A 145 -20.89 5.48 7.65
C PRO A 145 -20.52 4.30 6.75
N VAL A 146 -19.23 4.14 6.48
CA VAL A 146 -18.68 3.12 5.57
C VAL A 146 -19.07 1.70 5.97
N LYS A 147 -19.32 1.42 7.27
CA LYS A 147 -19.84 0.13 7.73
C LYS A 147 -21.19 -0.28 7.10
N THR A 148 -21.93 0.68 6.53
CA THR A 148 -23.21 0.42 5.85
C THR A 148 -23.06 0.11 4.37
N TYR A 149 -21.84 0.22 3.83
CA TYR A 149 -21.56 0.02 2.42
C TYR A 149 -21.61 -1.45 2.02
N SER A 150 -22.03 -1.70 0.79
CA SER A 150 -21.74 -2.98 0.16
C SER A 150 -20.22 -3.09 -0.12
N SER A 151 -19.72 -4.32 -0.31
CA SER A 151 -18.31 -4.52 -0.67
C SER A 151 -17.90 -3.78 -1.95
N GLY A 152 -18.82 -3.70 -2.92
CA GLY A 152 -18.60 -2.95 -4.16
C GLY A 152 -18.47 -1.44 -3.91
N MET A 153 -19.35 -0.84 -3.11
CA MET A 153 -19.29 0.59 -2.76
C MET A 153 -17.99 0.92 -2.02
N PHE A 154 -17.60 0.06 -1.08
CA PHE A 154 -16.35 0.21 -0.35
C PHE A 154 -15.13 0.26 -1.29
N VAL A 155 -15.04 -0.73 -2.18
CA VAL A 155 -13.94 -0.84 -3.16
C VAL A 155 -13.94 0.35 -4.12
N ARG A 156 -15.11 0.78 -4.62
CA ARG A 156 -15.25 1.92 -5.54
C ARG A 156 -14.75 3.20 -4.90
N LEU A 157 -15.13 3.49 -3.65
CA LEU A 157 -14.67 4.67 -2.94
C LEU A 157 -13.16 4.60 -2.67
N ALA A 158 -12.66 3.47 -2.16
CA ALA A 158 -11.24 3.30 -1.86
C ALA A 158 -10.35 3.45 -3.12
N PHE A 159 -10.81 2.90 -4.25
CA PHE A 159 -10.12 3.05 -5.53
C PHE A 159 -10.20 4.49 -6.05
N ALA A 160 -11.37 5.13 -5.95
CA ALA A 160 -11.56 6.52 -6.37
C ALA A 160 -10.59 7.46 -5.63
N VAL A 161 -10.45 7.29 -4.31
CA VAL A 161 -9.48 8.07 -3.51
C VAL A 161 -8.07 7.82 -4.02
N ALA A 162 -7.67 6.55 -4.15
CA ALA A 162 -6.30 6.20 -4.46
C ALA A 162 -5.79 6.76 -5.80
N ILE A 163 -6.66 6.88 -6.82
CA ILE A 163 -6.28 7.35 -8.15
C ILE A 163 -6.55 8.84 -8.40
N ASN A 164 -7.59 9.42 -7.79
CA ASN A 164 -7.97 10.81 -8.07
C ASN A 164 -7.34 11.82 -7.11
N ILE A 165 -6.66 11.38 -6.05
CA ILE A 165 -5.93 12.28 -5.15
C ILE A 165 -4.64 12.82 -5.80
N ASP A 166 -4.30 12.33 -7.01
CA ASP A 166 -3.15 12.75 -7.84
C ASP A 166 -1.80 12.56 -7.13
N PRO A 167 -1.49 11.33 -6.74
CA PRO A 167 -0.20 11.03 -6.13
C PRO A 167 0.93 11.13 -7.15
N GLU A 168 2.14 11.48 -6.68
CA GLU A 168 3.33 11.52 -7.55
C GLU A 168 3.81 10.11 -7.92
N ILE A 169 3.49 9.12 -7.07
CA ILE A 169 3.84 7.72 -7.26
C ILE A 169 2.60 6.86 -6.99
N LEU A 170 2.17 6.09 -7.99
CA LEU A 170 1.08 5.12 -7.85
C LEU A 170 1.65 3.70 -7.84
N ILE A 171 1.37 2.94 -6.78
CA ILE A 171 1.78 1.54 -6.66
C ILE A 171 0.55 0.64 -6.75
N VAL A 172 0.59 -0.30 -7.70
CA VAL A 172 -0.50 -1.23 -7.97
C VAL A 172 -0.01 -2.66 -7.78
N ASP A 173 -0.70 -3.45 -6.95
CA ASP A 173 -0.48 -4.90 -6.84
C ASP A 173 -1.65 -5.66 -7.53
N GLU A 174 -1.64 -6.97 -7.54
CA GLU A 174 -2.64 -7.86 -8.18
C GLU A 174 -4.11 -7.59 -7.79
N ALA A 175 -4.36 -6.63 -6.89
CA ALA A 175 -5.68 -6.26 -6.37
C ALA A 175 -6.66 -5.66 -7.40
N LEU A 176 -6.25 -5.44 -8.67
CA LEU A 176 -7.11 -4.88 -9.72
C LEU A 176 -8.21 -5.84 -10.24
N SER A 177 -8.29 -7.06 -9.73
CA SER A 177 -9.38 -8.00 -10.06
C SER A 177 -10.66 -7.76 -9.23
N VAL A 178 -10.72 -6.67 -8.45
CA VAL A 178 -11.86 -6.33 -7.58
C VAL A 178 -12.65 -5.18 -8.19
N GLY A 179 -13.95 -5.38 -8.33
CA GLY A 179 -14.89 -4.42 -8.91
C GLY A 179 -15.85 -5.07 -9.93
N ASP A 180 -16.96 -4.40 -10.23
CA ASP A 180 -17.81 -4.85 -11.31
C ASP A 180 -17.23 -4.48 -12.70
N VAL A 181 -17.71 -5.17 -13.75
CA VAL A 181 -17.20 -5.00 -15.12
C VAL A 181 -17.31 -3.57 -15.62
N PHE A 182 -18.32 -2.81 -15.17
CA PHE A 182 -18.53 -1.41 -15.56
C PHE A 182 -17.54 -0.46 -14.89
N PHE A 183 -17.14 -0.76 -13.66
CA PHE A 183 -16.14 0.03 -12.94
C PHE A 183 -14.72 -0.21 -13.50
N GLN A 184 -14.43 -1.42 -13.96
CA GLN A 184 -13.15 -1.75 -14.60
C GLN A 184 -12.96 -1.09 -15.97
N ALA A 185 -14.04 -0.56 -16.57
CA ALA A 185 -13.99 0.10 -17.87
C ALA A 185 -13.85 1.63 -17.79
N LYS A 186 -13.88 2.23 -16.59
CA LYS A 186 -13.60 3.65 -16.33
C LYS A 186 -12.09 3.89 -16.18
#